data_f2ffeca8fd58325ee15c752b3a84b5e8
#
_entry.id   f2ffeca8fd58325ee15c752b3a84b5e8
#
_cell.length_a   1.000
_cell.length_b   1.000
_cell.length_c   1.000
_cell.angle_alpha   90.00
_cell.angle_beta   90.00
_cell.angle_gamma   90.00
#
_symmetry.space_group_name_H-M   'P 1'
#
loop_
_entity.id
_entity.type
_entity.pdbx_description
1 polymer ?
#
loop_
_entity_poly.entity_id
_entity_poly.type
_entity_poly.pdbx_seq_one_letter_code
_entity_poly.pdbx_strand_id
1 'polypeptide(L)'
;LTFLVALALPATLGAEEPAKQGQQLFQSLCVQCHGAKGEGNEVLKIPSIASRPDWYVLGQFQHFAEGRRGNPADGPQAMVMAATIKVLSSAQRAALAACVESLPLVTPLPDAKSVAVDINEGKFLFEECCMECHRYNATGERVFGSPPLVGVQGWYLRAQLHKFQTGARGVVSPTDANGLKMSVASRYAETQRDVENVIAYVLSLNRPAESTAEVDSPFDALVSPANP
;
A
#
# COMPACT_ATOMS: atom_id res chain seq x y z
N LEU A 1 -59.50 21.62 -12.09
CA LEU A 1 -58.19 21.68 -11.37
C LEU A 1 -57.48 20.36 -11.57
N THR A 2 -56.51 20.30 -12.51
CA THR A 2 -55.75 19.09 -12.79
C THR A 2 -54.42 19.20 -12.01
N PHE A 3 -54.21 18.37 -11.01
CA PHE A 3 -52.96 18.26 -10.25
C PHE A 3 -51.95 17.46 -11.07
N LEU A 4 -50.90 18.12 -11.56
CA LEU A 4 -49.72 17.47 -12.10
C LEU A 4 -48.83 17.00 -10.93
N VAL A 5 -48.81 15.70 -10.69
CA VAL A 5 -47.81 15.07 -9.78
C VAL A 5 -46.53 14.93 -10.56
N ALA A 6 -45.52 15.75 -10.20
CA ALA A 6 -44.16 15.59 -10.68
C ALA A 6 -43.54 14.42 -9.98
N LEU A 7 -43.32 13.28 -10.66
CA LEU A 7 -42.47 12.19 -10.18
C LEU A 7 -41.01 12.66 -10.24
N ALA A 8 -40.41 12.92 -9.07
CA ALA A 8 -38.99 13.09 -8.94
C ALA A 8 -38.30 11.71 -9.12
N LEU A 9 -37.60 11.51 -10.24
CA LEU A 9 -36.71 10.36 -10.39
C LEU A 9 -35.51 10.52 -9.46
N PRO A 10 -35.10 9.44 -8.75
CA PRO A 10 -33.92 9.51 -7.90
C PRO A 10 -32.65 9.62 -8.74
N ALA A 11 -31.83 10.62 -8.42
CA ALA A 11 -30.54 10.94 -9.10
C ALA A 11 -29.38 9.99 -8.72
N THR A 12 -29.64 8.71 -8.52
CA THR A 12 -28.63 7.73 -8.06
C THR A 12 -28.02 6.87 -9.17
N LEU A 13 -28.49 7.01 -10.42
CA LEU A 13 -28.06 6.14 -11.53
C LEU A 13 -26.59 6.37 -11.99
N GLY A 14 -25.93 7.46 -11.62
CA GLY A 14 -24.60 7.79 -12.14
C GLY A 14 -23.41 7.16 -11.39
N ALA A 15 -23.57 6.78 -10.13
CA ALA A 15 -22.45 6.26 -9.30
C ALA A 15 -22.41 4.73 -9.26
N GLU A 16 -23.50 4.04 -9.52
CA GLU A 16 -23.60 2.58 -9.47
C GLU A 16 -22.90 1.90 -10.66
N GLU A 17 -22.95 2.49 -11.82
CA GLU A 17 -22.31 1.95 -13.04
C GLU A 17 -20.77 1.85 -12.95
N PRO A 18 -20.00 2.86 -12.50
CA PRO A 18 -18.56 2.76 -12.36
C PRO A 18 -18.14 1.73 -11.32
N ALA A 19 -18.84 1.64 -10.18
CA ALA A 19 -18.55 0.67 -9.13
C ALA A 19 -18.75 -0.78 -9.63
N LYS A 20 -19.86 -1.04 -10.31
CA LYS A 20 -20.16 -2.33 -10.93
C LYS A 20 -19.13 -2.68 -12.01
N GLN A 21 -18.75 -1.72 -12.85
CA GLN A 21 -17.70 -1.90 -13.85
C GLN A 21 -16.37 -2.26 -13.19
N GLY A 22 -15.97 -1.57 -12.13
CA GLY A 22 -14.75 -1.86 -11.39
C GLY A 22 -14.71 -3.29 -10.84
N GLN A 23 -15.82 -3.75 -10.23
CA GLN A 23 -15.96 -5.10 -9.74
C GLN A 23 -15.86 -6.15 -10.86
N GLN A 24 -16.54 -5.94 -11.99
CA GLN A 24 -16.50 -6.84 -13.14
C GLN A 24 -15.08 -6.95 -13.72
N LEU A 25 -14.40 -5.82 -13.88
CA LEU A 25 -13.02 -5.79 -14.36
C LEU A 25 -12.07 -6.49 -13.36
N PHE A 26 -12.24 -6.24 -12.07
CA PHE A 26 -11.44 -6.90 -11.04
C PHE A 26 -11.61 -8.42 -11.09
N GLN A 27 -12.85 -8.91 -11.16
CA GLN A 27 -13.15 -10.34 -11.24
C GLN A 27 -12.60 -10.99 -12.51
N SER A 28 -12.65 -10.31 -13.64
CA SER A 28 -12.23 -10.88 -14.92
C SER A 28 -10.72 -10.80 -15.18
N LEU A 29 -10.04 -9.77 -14.65
CA LEU A 29 -8.64 -9.49 -15.01
C LEU A 29 -7.66 -9.64 -13.83
N CYS A 30 -8.10 -9.35 -12.59
CA CYS A 30 -7.19 -9.19 -11.46
C CYS A 30 -7.15 -10.42 -10.54
N VAL A 31 -8.31 -11.04 -10.31
CA VAL A 31 -8.48 -12.15 -9.35
C VAL A 31 -7.55 -13.31 -9.61
N GLN A 32 -7.30 -13.66 -10.88
CA GLN A 32 -6.45 -14.80 -11.25
C GLN A 32 -5.02 -14.71 -10.69
N CYS A 33 -4.52 -13.48 -10.53
CA CYS A 33 -3.19 -13.23 -10.01
C CYS A 33 -3.22 -12.68 -8.57
N HIS A 34 -4.09 -11.70 -8.32
CA HIS A 34 -4.12 -10.97 -7.04
C HIS A 34 -5.03 -11.60 -5.99
N GLY A 35 -5.79 -12.65 -6.32
CA GLY A 35 -6.75 -13.31 -5.42
C GLY A 35 -8.08 -12.57 -5.33
N ALA A 36 -9.11 -13.26 -4.82
CA ALA A 36 -10.49 -12.74 -4.77
C ALA A 36 -10.67 -11.55 -3.83
N LYS A 37 -9.79 -11.41 -2.83
CA LYS A 37 -9.74 -10.31 -1.86
C LYS A 37 -8.60 -9.32 -2.16
N GLY A 38 -7.87 -9.51 -3.26
CA GLY A 38 -6.69 -8.72 -3.57
C GLY A 38 -5.48 -9.06 -2.68
N GLU A 39 -5.47 -10.23 -2.04
CA GLU A 39 -4.48 -10.69 -1.06
C GLU A 39 -3.10 -10.97 -1.65
N GLY A 40 -3.03 -11.16 -2.98
CA GLY A 40 -1.80 -11.50 -3.68
C GLY A 40 -1.42 -12.98 -3.58
N ASN A 41 -0.23 -13.31 -4.09
CA ASN A 41 0.32 -14.66 -4.08
C ASN A 41 1.86 -14.59 -3.94
N GLU A 42 2.37 -15.00 -2.78
CA GLU A 42 3.81 -14.92 -2.50
C GLU A 42 4.63 -15.86 -3.38
N VAL A 43 4.13 -17.05 -3.67
CA VAL A 43 4.84 -18.04 -4.51
C VAL A 43 5.04 -17.50 -5.91
N LEU A 44 4.02 -16.85 -6.47
CA LEU A 44 4.07 -16.23 -7.80
C LEU A 44 4.68 -14.81 -7.78
N LYS A 45 5.05 -14.29 -6.60
CA LYS A 45 5.54 -12.92 -6.41
C LYS A 45 4.54 -11.87 -6.90
N ILE A 46 3.26 -12.09 -6.64
CA ILE A 46 2.16 -11.18 -6.89
C ILE A 46 1.79 -10.48 -5.58
N PRO A 47 1.90 -9.14 -5.49
CA PRO A 47 1.65 -8.43 -4.23
C PRO A 47 0.17 -8.35 -3.89
N SER A 48 -0.13 -8.21 -2.59
CA SER A 48 -1.42 -7.73 -2.14
C SER A 48 -1.67 -6.31 -2.65
N ILE A 49 -2.88 -6.10 -3.15
CA ILE A 49 -3.37 -4.79 -3.58
C ILE A 49 -4.59 -4.33 -2.77
N ALA A 50 -5.08 -5.18 -1.89
CA ALA A 50 -6.26 -4.93 -1.06
C ALA A 50 -6.14 -3.61 -0.28
N SER A 51 -7.22 -2.82 -0.28
CA SER A 51 -7.31 -1.55 0.47
C SER A 51 -6.22 -0.52 0.13
N ARG A 52 -5.62 -0.61 -1.06
CA ARG A 52 -4.70 0.45 -1.50
C ARG A 52 -5.49 1.66 -1.94
N PRO A 53 -5.15 2.88 -1.49
CA PRO A 53 -5.86 4.10 -1.85
C PRO A 53 -5.96 4.27 -3.38
N ASP A 54 -7.11 4.70 -3.86
CA ASP A 54 -7.41 4.87 -5.29
C ASP A 54 -6.39 5.74 -6.01
N TRP A 55 -6.02 6.86 -5.40
CA TRP A 55 -5.01 7.78 -5.94
C TRP A 55 -3.66 7.12 -6.16
N TYR A 56 -3.26 6.22 -5.25
CA TYR A 56 -2.00 5.48 -5.40
C TYR A 56 -2.11 4.42 -6.49
N VAL A 57 -3.22 3.69 -6.53
CA VAL A 57 -3.48 2.68 -7.58
C VAL A 57 -3.50 3.31 -8.95
N LEU A 58 -4.19 4.45 -9.11
CA LEU A 58 -4.21 5.22 -10.35
C LEU A 58 -2.80 5.68 -10.77
N GLY A 59 -2.02 6.19 -9.83
CA GLY A 59 -0.62 6.55 -10.08
C GLY A 59 0.21 5.36 -10.56
N GLN A 60 0.04 4.17 -9.95
CA GLN A 60 0.72 2.96 -10.40
C GLN A 60 0.25 2.51 -11.79
N PHE A 61 -1.04 2.59 -12.09
CA PHE A 61 -1.57 2.31 -13.43
C PHE A 61 -0.98 3.25 -14.48
N GLN A 62 -0.85 4.55 -14.16
CA GLN A 62 -0.19 5.51 -15.02
C GLN A 62 1.28 5.15 -15.24
N HIS A 63 2.03 4.80 -14.19
CA HIS A 63 3.43 4.39 -14.32
C HIS A 63 3.58 3.14 -15.22
N PHE A 64 2.69 2.17 -15.12
CA PHE A 64 2.69 1.01 -16.00
C PHE A 64 2.32 1.38 -17.45
N ALA A 65 1.32 2.22 -17.65
CA ALA A 65 0.88 2.64 -18.98
C ALA A 65 1.98 3.43 -19.73
N GLU A 66 2.72 4.27 -19.01
CA GLU A 66 3.79 5.12 -19.54
C GLU A 66 5.17 4.42 -19.59
N GLY A 67 5.28 3.18 -19.12
CA GLY A 67 6.53 2.43 -19.12
C GLY A 67 7.54 2.84 -18.05
N ARG A 68 7.16 3.69 -17.08
CA ARG A 68 7.99 3.99 -15.90
C ARG A 68 8.11 2.77 -14.98
N ARG A 69 7.11 1.87 -15.04
CA ARG A 69 7.12 0.54 -14.47
C ARG A 69 6.83 -0.50 -15.54
N GLY A 70 7.22 -1.76 -15.28
CA GLY A 70 7.00 -2.87 -16.19
C GLY A 70 7.98 -2.93 -17.36
N ASN A 71 9.13 -2.26 -17.24
CA ASN A 71 10.28 -2.47 -18.10
C ASN A 71 11.03 -3.76 -17.67
N PRO A 72 11.98 -4.29 -18.49
CA PRO A 72 12.71 -5.51 -18.16
C PRO A 72 13.43 -5.49 -16.81
N ALA A 73 13.95 -4.33 -16.37
CA ALA A 73 14.61 -4.18 -15.07
C ALA A 73 13.63 -4.26 -13.89
N ASP A 74 12.35 -3.93 -14.09
CA ASP A 74 11.29 -4.06 -13.07
C ASP A 74 10.83 -5.54 -12.89
N GLY A 75 11.18 -6.41 -13.84
CA GLY A 75 10.94 -7.86 -13.76
C GLY A 75 9.66 -8.35 -14.44
N PRO A 76 9.52 -9.67 -14.63
CA PRO A 76 8.48 -10.25 -15.48
C PRO A 76 7.06 -10.00 -14.96
N GLN A 77 6.81 -10.04 -13.66
CA GLN A 77 5.48 -9.77 -13.10
C GLN A 77 5.04 -8.31 -13.36
N ALA A 78 5.97 -7.37 -13.28
CA ALA A 78 5.70 -5.97 -13.59
C ALA A 78 5.43 -5.77 -15.10
N MET A 79 6.09 -6.53 -15.96
CA MET A 79 5.83 -6.52 -17.42
C MET A 79 4.42 -7.01 -17.74
N VAL A 80 3.95 -8.08 -17.07
CA VAL A 80 2.57 -8.58 -17.20
C VAL A 80 1.58 -7.51 -16.76
N MET A 81 1.83 -6.86 -15.60
CA MET A 81 0.99 -5.74 -15.15
C MET A 81 0.93 -4.60 -16.16
N ALA A 82 2.07 -4.21 -16.73
CA ALA A 82 2.10 -3.17 -17.76
C ALA A 82 1.27 -3.54 -19.00
N ALA A 83 1.36 -4.77 -19.46
CA ALA A 83 0.55 -5.28 -20.58
C ALA A 83 -0.95 -5.23 -20.26
N THR A 84 -1.34 -5.65 -19.04
CA THR A 84 -2.73 -5.62 -18.58
C THR A 84 -3.28 -4.20 -18.49
N ILE A 85 -2.50 -3.25 -17.97
CA ILE A 85 -2.97 -1.87 -17.75
C ILE A 85 -3.02 -1.06 -19.06
N LYS A 86 -2.13 -1.32 -20.00
CA LYS A 86 -2.07 -0.57 -21.27
C LYS A 86 -3.33 -0.68 -22.12
N VAL A 87 -4.05 -1.79 -22.04
CA VAL A 87 -5.27 -2.02 -22.83
C VAL A 87 -6.53 -1.39 -22.20
N LEU A 88 -6.45 -0.92 -20.95
CA LEU A 88 -7.58 -0.32 -20.25
C LEU A 88 -7.69 1.17 -20.53
N SER A 89 -8.93 1.66 -20.73
CA SER A 89 -9.21 3.09 -20.80
C SER A 89 -9.00 3.78 -19.45
N SER A 90 -8.91 5.11 -19.45
CA SER A 90 -8.83 5.90 -18.21
C SER A 90 -10.02 5.68 -17.27
N ALA A 91 -11.23 5.59 -17.82
CA ALA A 91 -12.44 5.30 -17.04
C ALA A 91 -12.40 3.92 -16.39
N GLN A 92 -11.95 2.89 -17.12
CA GLN A 92 -11.78 1.55 -16.59
C GLN A 92 -10.72 1.48 -15.48
N ARG A 93 -9.62 2.20 -15.64
CA ARG A 93 -8.58 2.32 -14.59
C ARG A 93 -9.13 2.99 -13.34
N ALA A 94 -9.92 4.05 -13.49
CA ALA A 94 -10.55 4.73 -12.35
C ALA A 94 -11.53 3.81 -11.61
N ALA A 95 -12.39 3.09 -12.33
CA ALA A 95 -13.33 2.14 -11.76
C ALA A 95 -12.60 1.00 -11.02
N LEU A 96 -11.52 0.46 -11.59
CA LEU A 96 -10.67 -0.54 -10.94
C LEU A 96 -9.98 -0.02 -9.69
N ALA A 97 -9.46 1.21 -9.71
CA ALA A 97 -8.79 1.78 -8.55
C ALA A 97 -9.75 1.95 -7.36
N ALA A 98 -10.96 2.44 -7.61
CA ALA A 98 -12.00 2.52 -6.61
C ALA A 98 -12.41 1.13 -6.07
N CYS A 99 -12.50 0.13 -6.94
CA CYS A 99 -12.77 -1.25 -6.52
C CYS A 99 -11.65 -1.79 -5.61
N VAL A 100 -10.39 -1.59 -5.97
CA VAL A 100 -9.23 -2.03 -5.16
C VAL A 100 -9.21 -1.37 -3.79
N GLU A 101 -9.50 -0.07 -3.70
CA GLU A 101 -9.60 0.65 -2.43
C GLU A 101 -10.71 0.09 -1.54
N SER A 102 -11.84 -0.31 -2.12
CA SER A 102 -12.98 -0.88 -1.39
C SER A 102 -12.76 -2.30 -0.85
N LEU A 103 -11.72 -3.00 -1.31
CA LEU A 103 -11.41 -4.34 -0.82
C LEU A 103 -10.99 -4.29 0.66
N PRO A 104 -11.39 -5.27 1.47
CA PRO A 104 -11.00 -5.32 2.88
C PRO A 104 -9.49 -5.46 3.01
N LEU A 105 -8.91 -4.74 3.97
CA LEU A 105 -7.49 -4.87 4.28
C LEU A 105 -7.16 -6.33 4.62
N VAL A 106 -6.13 -6.86 3.98
CA VAL A 106 -5.61 -8.20 4.27
C VAL A 106 -4.33 -8.04 5.07
N THR A 107 -4.27 -8.65 6.26
CA THR A 107 -3.04 -8.71 7.04
C THR A 107 -2.09 -9.70 6.38
N PRO A 108 -0.88 -9.27 5.97
CA PRO A 108 0.10 -10.18 5.39
C PRO A 108 0.51 -11.26 6.39
N LEU A 109 0.78 -12.45 5.88
CA LEU A 109 1.43 -13.49 6.70
C LEU A 109 2.81 -12.99 7.13
N PRO A 110 3.31 -13.41 8.31
CA PRO A 110 4.67 -13.12 8.73
C PRO A 110 5.66 -13.57 7.66
N ASP A 111 6.67 -12.75 7.41
CA ASP A 111 7.74 -13.09 6.47
C ASP A 111 8.52 -14.29 7.02
N ALA A 112 8.58 -15.40 6.28
CA ALA A 112 9.19 -16.65 6.71
C ALA A 112 10.73 -16.60 6.82
N LYS A 113 11.35 -15.49 6.41
CA LYS A 113 12.81 -15.32 6.49
C LYS A 113 13.21 -14.75 7.85
N SER A 114 13.58 -15.61 8.76
CA SER A 114 14.22 -15.25 10.02
C SER A 114 15.71 -14.90 9.82
N VAL A 115 16.00 -13.76 9.25
CA VAL A 115 17.28 -13.09 9.51
C VAL A 115 17.14 -12.46 10.89
N ALA A 116 18.17 -12.57 11.73
CA ALA A 116 18.19 -11.84 13.00
C ALA A 116 18.05 -10.35 12.72
N VAL A 117 16.90 -9.76 13.08
CA VAL A 117 16.57 -8.36 12.87
C VAL A 117 16.61 -7.58 14.18
N ASP A 118 17.01 -6.34 14.11
CA ASP A 118 16.90 -5.37 15.20
C ASP A 118 15.77 -4.37 14.87
N ILE A 119 14.63 -4.55 15.56
CA ILE A 119 13.46 -3.69 15.36
C ILE A 119 13.72 -2.25 15.82
N ASN A 120 14.56 -2.05 16.84
CA ASN A 120 14.88 -0.70 17.33
C ASN A 120 15.75 0.05 16.32
N GLU A 121 16.74 -0.62 15.73
CA GLU A 121 17.51 -0.06 14.63
C GLU A 121 16.63 0.20 13.41
N GLY A 122 15.71 -0.73 13.08
CA GLY A 122 14.72 -0.53 12.02
C GLY A 122 13.81 0.67 12.26
N LYS A 123 13.38 0.89 13.51
CA LYS A 123 12.62 2.06 13.93
C LYS A 123 13.42 3.33 13.72
N PHE A 124 14.66 3.38 14.22
CA PHE A 124 15.54 4.53 14.07
C PHE A 124 15.72 4.91 12.59
N LEU A 125 16.09 3.96 11.74
CA LEU A 125 16.26 4.19 10.30
C LEU A 125 14.96 4.65 9.63
N PHE A 126 13.81 4.10 10.03
CA PHE A 126 12.51 4.51 9.50
C PHE A 126 12.18 5.95 9.90
N GLU A 127 12.40 6.31 11.14
CA GLU A 127 12.14 7.66 11.65
C GLU A 127 13.04 8.71 10.99
N GLU A 128 14.31 8.39 10.76
CA GLU A 128 15.26 9.31 10.12
C GLU A 128 15.03 9.50 8.62
N CYS A 129 14.61 8.45 7.91
CA CYS A 129 14.69 8.47 6.44
C CYS A 129 13.36 8.22 5.71
N CYS A 130 12.33 7.71 6.41
CA CYS A 130 11.10 7.24 5.77
C CYS A 130 9.86 7.98 6.30
N MET A 131 9.87 8.30 7.60
CA MET A 131 8.71 8.79 8.34
C MET A 131 8.17 10.12 7.80
N GLU A 132 9.03 11.01 7.33
CA GLU A 132 8.62 12.31 6.78
C GLU A 132 7.54 12.16 5.70
N CYS A 133 7.73 11.17 4.81
CA CYS A 133 6.80 10.92 3.72
C CYS A 133 5.77 9.84 4.07
N HIS A 134 6.18 8.75 4.73
CA HIS A 134 5.31 7.62 5.01
C HIS A 134 4.56 7.69 6.33
N ARG A 135 4.75 8.75 7.13
CA ARG A 135 4.20 8.97 8.48
C ARG A 135 4.77 8.01 9.52
N TYR A 136 4.72 8.39 10.80
CA TYR A 136 5.25 7.61 11.93
C TYR A 136 4.65 6.20 12.06
N ASN A 137 3.42 6.02 11.57
CA ASN A 137 2.66 4.77 11.62
C ASN A 137 2.62 4.06 10.25
N ALA A 138 3.43 4.49 9.29
CA ALA A 138 3.52 3.94 7.94
C ALA A 138 2.19 3.93 7.15
N THR A 139 1.23 4.81 7.49
CA THR A 139 -0.05 4.93 6.77
C THR A 139 0.05 5.74 5.48
N GLY A 140 1.20 6.32 5.19
CA GLY A 140 1.43 7.12 4.01
C GLY A 140 0.78 8.50 4.06
N GLU A 141 1.01 9.29 3.01
CA GLU A 141 0.46 10.63 2.89
C GLU A 141 0.24 11.01 1.42
N ARG A 142 -1.00 11.35 1.08
CA ARG A 142 -1.39 11.69 -0.29
C ARG A 142 -0.66 12.92 -0.84
N VAL A 143 -0.46 13.93 0.01
CA VAL A 143 0.22 15.19 -0.41
C VAL A 143 1.66 14.93 -0.85
N PHE A 144 2.33 13.96 -0.23
CA PHE A 144 3.68 13.54 -0.63
C PHE A 144 3.68 12.45 -1.72
N GLY A 145 2.51 11.96 -2.12
CA GLY A 145 2.39 10.81 -3.03
C GLY A 145 2.95 9.51 -2.45
N SER A 146 3.06 9.42 -1.13
CA SER A 146 3.67 8.31 -0.42
C SER A 146 2.61 7.31 0.04
N PRO A 147 2.63 6.06 -0.47
CA PRO A 147 1.59 5.08 -0.16
C PRO A 147 1.68 4.57 1.28
N PRO A 148 0.56 4.02 1.81
CA PRO A 148 0.61 3.18 2.99
C PRO A 148 1.55 2.00 2.80
N LEU A 149 2.43 1.75 3.79
CA LEU A 149 3.29 0.56 3.85
C LEU A 149 2.66 -0.53 4.71
N VAL A 150 1.73 -0.18 5.60
CA VAL A 150 0.92 -1.14 6.36
C VAL A 150 0.10 -2.04 5.42
N GLY A 151 -0.02 -3.31 5.75
CA GLY A 151 -0.70 -4.30 4.92
C GLY A 151 0.08 -4.74 3.66
N VAL A 152 1.36 -4.35 3.52
CA VAL A 152 2.24 -4.79 2.43
C VAL A 152 3.11 -5.95 2.90
N GLN A 153 3.27 -6.97 2.06
CA GLN A 153 4.12 -8.12 2.37
C GLN A 153 5.61 -7.72 2.43
N GLY A 154 6.34 -8.30 3.39
CA GLY A 154 7.76 -8.00 3.61
C GLY A 154 8.63 -8.29 2.37
N TRP A 155 8.39 -9.41 1.69
CA TRP A 155 9.09 -9.73 0.45
C TRP A 155 8.89 -8.68 -0.65
N TYR A 156 7.68 -8.06 -0.71
CA TYR A 156 7.39 -7.03 -1.70
C TYR A 156 8.05 -5.70 -1.32
N LEU A 157 8.02 -5.31 -0.04
CA LEU A 157 8.75 -4.13 0.47
C LEU A 157 10.23 -4.23 0.12
N ARG A 158 10.85 -5.39 0.39
CA ARG A 158 12.25 -5.68 0.07
C ARG A 158 12.53 -5.53 -1.43
N ALA A 159 11.70 -6.15 -2.24
CA ALA A 159 11.85 -6.07 -3.70
C ALA A 159 11.70 -4.63 -4.21
N GLN A 160 10.79 -3.82 -3.65
CA GLN A 160 10.61 -2.44 -4.07
C GLN A 160 11.76 -1.54 -3.60
N LEU A 161 12.24 -1.67 -2.36
CA LEU A 161 13.42 -0.95 -1.89
C LEU A 161 14.63 -1.22 -2.79
N HIS A 162 14.89 -2.49 -3.08
CA HIS A 162 15.98 -2.86 -3.99
C HIS A 162 15.83 -2.22 -5.38
N LYS A 163 14.62 -2.18 -5.95
CA LYS A 163 14.38 -1.55 -7.24
C LYS A 163 14.61 -0.03 -7.22
N PHE A 164 14.31 0.64 -6.14
CA PHE A 164 14.62 2.05 -5.96
C PHE A 164 16.13 2.30 -5.78
N GLN A 165 16.81 1.46 -5.00
CA GLN A 165 18.24 1.53 -4.78
C GLN A 165 19.04 1.32 -6.07
N THR A 166 18.60 0.38 -6.91
CA THR A 166 19.29 0.04 -8.19
C THR A 166 18.86 0.90 -9.38
N GLY A 167 17.85 1.76 -9.19
CA GLY A 167 17.32 2.59 -10.27
C GLY A 167 16.39 1.86 -11.24
N ALA A 168 16.00 0.61 -10.96
CA ALA A 168 14.95 -0.09 -11.72
C ALA A 168 13.57 0.57 -11.56
N ARG A 169 13.40 1.36 -10.50
CA ARG A 169 12.26 2.27 -10.23
C ARG A 169 12.75 3.65 -9.83
N GLY A 170 11.93 4.67 -10.10
CA GLY A 170 12.08 6.02 -9.59
C GLY A 170 12.98 6.93 -10.42
N VAL A 171 13.95 6.39 -11.14
CA VAL A 171 14.87 7.18 -11.99
C VAL A 171 14.62 6.97 -13.48
N VAL A 172 13.65 6.14 -13.84
CA VAL A 172 13.35 5.79 -15.25
C VAL A 172 12.83 7.00 -16.03
N SER A 173 12.19 7.96 -15.35
CA SER A 173 11.66 9.16 -15.97
C SER A 173 11.99 10.39 -15.12
N PRO A 174 12.50 11.47 -15.73
CA PRO A 174 12.79 12.72 -15.01
C PRO A 174 11.52 13.40 -14.47
N THR A 175 10.34 13.01 -14.95
CA THR A 175 9.05 13.53 -14.49
C THR A 175 8.48 12.75 -13.29
N ASP A 176 9.13 11.67 -12.84
CA ASP A 176 8.75 10.91 -11.64
C ASP A 176 9.44 11.49 -10.40
N ALA A 177 9.03 12.68 -9.98
CA ALA A 177 9.63 13.36 -8.84
C ALA A 177 9.52 12.57 -7.53
N ASN A 178 8.40 11.86 -7.30
CA ASN A 178 8.21 11.05 -6.11
C ASN A 178 9.05 9.77 -6.16
N GLY A 179 9.16 9.14 -7.33
CA GLY A 179 10.05 8.00 -7.54
C GLY A 179 11.51 8.37 -7.32
N LEU A 180 11.95 9.56 -7.78
CA LEU A 180 13.30 10.05 -7.56
C LEU A 180 13.59 10.27 -6.07
N LYS A 181 12.68 10.92 -5.33
CA LYS A 181 12.78 11.08 -3.86
C LYS A 181 12.91 9.73 -3.17
N MET A 182 12.08 8.75 -3.55
CA MET A 182 12.14 7.41 -2.99
C MET A 182 13.46 6.70 -3.32
N SER A 183 14.02 6.91 -4.53
CA SER A 183 15.34 6.36 -4.90
C SER A 183 16.46 6.95 -4.06
N VAL A 184 16.39 8.22 -3.69
CA VAL A 184 17.34 8.85 -2.77
C VAL A 184 17.17 8.29 -1.37
N ALA A 185 15.94 8.33 -0.82
CA ALA A 185 15.65 7.88 0.54
C ALA A 185 15.99 6.40 0.76
N SER A 186 15.75 5.54 -0.23
CA SER A 186 16.02 4.09 -0.11
C SER A 186 17.50 3.76 0.11
N ARG A 187 18.42 4.66 -0.26
CA ARG A 187 19.88 4.45 -0.13
C ARG A 187 20.40 4.65 1.29
N TYR A 188 19.59 5.23 2.18
CA TYR A 188 19.97 5.32 3.60
C TYR A 188 19.95 3.97 4.32
N ALA A 189 19.17 2.99 3.84
CA ALA A 189 19.31 1.59 4.22
C ALA A 189 20.46 0.97 3.40
N GLU A 190 21.71 1.23 3.83
CA GLU A 190 22.92 0.96 3.05
C GLU A 190 23.23 -0.52 2.93
N THR A 191 22.96 -1.27 3.99
CA THR A 191 23.25 -2.70 4.06
C THR A 191 21.98 -3.54 3.92
N GLN A 192 22.13 -4.80 3.55
CA GLN A 192 21.02 -5.76 3.58
C GLN A 192 20.40 -5.87 4.97
N ARG A 193 21.18 -5.72 6.02
CA ARG A 193 20.70 -5.75 7.42
C ARG A 193 19.79 -4.54 7.69
N ASP A 194 20.14 -3.34 7.24
CA ASP A 194 19.34 -2.14 7.41
C ASP A 194 17.99 -2.30 6.71
N VAL A 195 18.00 -2.83 5.49
CA VAL A 195 16.77 -3.14 4.73
C VAL A 195 15.88 -4.10 5.52
N GLU A 196 16.44 -5.19 6.07
CA GLU A 196 15.67 -6.16 6.85
C GLU A 196 15.14 -5.55 8.16
N ASN A 197 15.94 -4.75 8.85
CA ASN A 197 15.55 -4.05 10.07
C ASN A 197 14.37 -3.09 9.82
N VAL A 198 14.46 -2.23 8.80
CA VAL A 198 13.38 -1.32 8.41
C VAL A 198 12.11 -2.08 8.05
N ILE A 199 12.21 -3.17 7.28
CA ILE A 199 11.06 -3.98 6.92
C ILE A 199 10.44 -4.62 8.15
N ALA A 200 11.25 -5.19 9.06
CA ALA A 200 10.76 -5.77 10.30
C ALA A 200 10.00 -4.76 11.15
N TYR A 201 10.50 -3.52 11.25
CA TYR A 201 9.80 -2.44 11.93
C TYR A 201 8.46 -2.12 11.26
N VAL A 202 8.43 -1.90 9.94
CA VAL A 202 7.18 -1.63 9.20
C VAL A 202 6.17 -2.76 9.38
N LEU A 203 6.61 -4.03 9.35
CA LEU A 203 5.74 -5.17 9.58
C LEU A 203 5.22 -5.25 11.02
N SER A 204 5.98 -4.76 11.99
CA SER A 204 5.51 -4.68 13.39
C SER A 204 4.34 -3.71 13.57
N LEU A 205 4.25 -2.67 12.72
CA LEU A 205 3.14 -1.72 12.71
C LEU A 205 1.82 -2.31 12.14
N ASN A 206 1.88 -3.48 11.49
CA ASN A 206 0.71 -4.20 10.99
C ASN A 206 -0.07 -4.96 12.09
N ARG A 207 0.51 -5.10 13.27
CA ARG A 207 -0.19 -5.76 14.38
C ARG A 207 -1.27 -4.83 14.91
N PRO A 208 -2.50 -5.35 15.19
CA PRO A 208 -3.41 -4.64 16.10
C PRO A 208 -2.58 -4.33 17.36
N ALA A 209 -2.69 -3.13 17.91
CA ALA A 209 -2.13 -2.87 19.22
C ALA A 209 -2.62 -4.02 20.10
N GLU A 210 -1.68 -4.89 20.55
CA GLU A 210 -2.00 -5.82 21.60
C GLU A 210 -2.60 -4.94 22.68
N SER A 211 -3.85 -5.23 23.08
CA SER A 211 -4.46 -4.59 24.22
C SER A 211 -3.35 -4.56 25.26
N THR A 212 -2.88 -3.37 25.61
CA THR A 212 -2.02 -3.19 26.75
C THR A 212 -2.88 -3.68 27.92
N ALA A 213 -2.76 -4.98 28.22
CA ALA A 213 -3.18 -5.50 29.49
C ALA A 213 -2.54 -4.56 30.50
N GLU A 214 -3.41 -3.94 31.30
CA GLU A 214 -3.09 -2.99 32.35
C GLU A 214 -1.65 -3.16 32.84
N VAL A 215 -0.77 -2.28 32.38
CA VAL A 215 0.45 -2.01 33.12
C VAL A 215 -0.08 -1.25 34.32
N ASP A 216 -0.25 -1.95 35.44
CA ASP A 216 -0.48 -1.35 36.75
C ASP A 216 0.47 -0.15 36.86
N SER A 217 -0.10 1.04 36.79
CA SER A 217 0.66 2.26 36.93
C SER A 217 1.29 2.21 38.32
N PRO A 218 2.61 2.32 38.44
CA PRO A 218 3.23 2.38 39.78
C PRO A 218 2.75 3.60 40.59
N PHE A 219 1.92 4.49 40.00
CA PHE A 219 1.31 5.64 40.65
C PHE A 219 -0.02 5.32 41.33
N ASP A 220 -0.71 4.21 41.02
CA ASP A 220 -1.98 3.86 41.66
C ASP A 220 -1.81 3.36 43.12
N ALA A 221 -0.60 3.02 43.50
CA ALA A 221 -0.27 2.65 44.90
C ALA A 221 -0.13 3.85 45.87
N LEU A 222 -0.18 5.08 45.36
CA LEU A 222 0.03 6.28 46.19
C LEU A 222 -1.25 7.02 46.58
N VAL A 223 -2.42 6.57 46.13
CA VAL A 223 -3.72 7.18 46.45
C VAL A 223 -4.58 6.21 47.26
N SER A 224 -4.10 5.84 48.45
CA SER A 224 -4.97 5.22 49.44
C SER A 224 -5.50 6.32 50.34
N PRO A 225 -6.82 6.58 50.44
CA PRO A 225 -7.33 7.53 51.40
C PRO A 225 -7.16 6.95 52.79
N ALA A 226 -6.43 7.69 53.63
CA ALA A 226 -6.41 7.41 55.05
C ALA A 226 -7.85 7.48 55.57
N ASN A 227 -8.34 6.38 56.11
CA ASN A 227 -9.63 6.29 56.79
C ASN A 227 -9.49 6.72 58.21
N PRO A 228 -10.44 7.50 58.80
CA PRO A 228 -10.38 8.09 60.12
C PRO A 228 -10.51 7.10 61.27
#